data_8414f1de30961d246c475e683936b40e
#
_entry.id   8414f1de30961d246c475e683936b40e
#
_cell.length_a   1.000
_cell.length_b   1.000
_cell.length_c   1.000
_cell.angle_alpha   90.00
_cell.angle_beta   90.00
_cell.angle_gamma   90.00
#
_symmetry.space_group_name_H-M   'P 1'
#
loop_
_entity.id
_entity.type
_entity.pdbx_description
1 polymer ?
#
loop_
_entity_poly.entity_id
_entity_poly.type
_entity_poly.pdbx_seq_one_letter_code
_entity_poly.pdbx_strand_id
1 'polypeptide(L)'
;VSIEKKSIEVGSLEWFYLQEKPEKPADYPPVLFLHGIPSLSHSWSAIIPELASQGFWAIAPDWIGHGRSAKPDKRDFAYTPEAFIEALDAFLEALQIERFSLVVQGFLGSVGLQYAFAHPDRIERLAILNTPLSTNAKLPFKMQQMSWPLLGDMMTQDPLLVDRLLEGGSRFVVPDKDLNVYRGPYLATSDSGRSLLMTLKNLQMPSAMAQIESGLSGWEQPTQILWGVLDPWLPLEDAKAAAKSMANVEFVELPEAAHYPQEHWSGEISESLLTFLRRR
;
A
#
# COMPACT_ATOMS: atom_id res chain seq x y z
N VAL A 1 -5.24 19.97 -14.50
CA VAL A 1 -4.67 19.53 -13.24
C VAL A 1 -3.90 18.25 -13.54
N SER A 2 -2.67 18.16 -13.15
CA SER A 2 -1.81 17.01 -13.45
C SER A 2 -1.11 16.56 -12.17
N ILE A 3 -1.07 15.23 -11.98
CA ILE A 3 -0.33 14.63 -10.86
C ILE A 3 1.11 15.14 -10.86
N GLU A 4 1.53 15.69 -9.73
CA GLU A 4 2.89 16.12 -9.50
C GLU A 4 3.75 14.94 -9.03
N LYS A 5 4.92 14.80 -9.63
CA LYS A 5 5.97 13.88 -9.21
C LYS A 5 6.96 14.66 -8.36
N LYS A 6 7.15 14.25 -7.14
CA LYS A 6 8.02 14.94 -6.16
C LYS A 6 9.02 13.98 -5.56
N SER A 7 10.14 14.53 -5.13
CA SER A 7 11.10 13.89 -4.23
C SER A 7 11.37 14.79 -3.04
N ILE A 8 11.62 14.18 -1.88
CA ILE A 8 12.02 14.87 -0.67
C ILE A 8 13.06 14.03 0.07
N GLU A 9 14.14 14.67 0.52
CA GLU A 9 15.12 14.04 1.39
C GLU A 9 14.66 14.14 2.84
N VAL A 10 14.61 13.00 3.52
CA VAL A 10 14.26 12.86 4.94
C VAL A 10 15.38 12.09 5.63
N GLY A 11 16.22 12.80 6.37
CA GLY A 11 17.49 12.24 6.86
C GLY A 11 18.40 11.83 5.70
N SER A 12 18.74 10.54 5.63
CA SER A 12 19.54 9.95 4.55
C SER A 12 18.72 9.26 3.46
N LEU A 13 17.39 9.34 3.54
CA LEU A 13 16.47 8.63 2.66
C LEU A 13 15.76 9.60 1.72
N GLU A 14 15.89 9.40 0.42
CA GLU A 14 15.10 10.10 -0.58
C GLU A 14 13.76 9.36 -0.75
N TRP A 15 12.65 10.06 -0.52
CA TRP A 15 11.31 9.61 -0.82
C TRP A 15 10.85 10.18 -2.15
N PHE A 16 10.39 9.33 -3.04
CA PHE A 16 9.61 9.73 -4.21
C PHE A 16 8.12 9.56 -3.90
N TYR A 17 7.30 10.52 -4.34
CA TYR A 17 5.85 10.44 -4.18
C TYR A 17 5.10 11.13 -5.31
N LEU A 18 3.91 10.66 -5.56
CA LEU A 18 2.91 11.32 -6.37
C LEU A 18 2.04 12.16 -5.45
N GLN A 19 1.64 13.34 -5.89
CA GLN A 19 0.62 14.13 -5.20
C GLN A 19 -0.21 14.93 -6.17
N GLU A 20 -1.38 15.30 -5.71
CA GLU A 20 -2.17 16.37 -6.32
C GLU A 20 -2.89 17.16 -5.23
N LYS A 21 -2.69 18.47 -5.25
CA LYS A 21 -3.39 19.41 -4.37
C LYS A 21 -4.63 19.91 -5.07
N PRO A 22 -5.75 20.06 -4.36
CA PRO A 22 -6.97 20.57 -4.95
C PRO A 22 -6.83 22.04 -5.35
N GLU A 23 -7.41 22.43 -6.48
CA GLU A 23 -7.49 23.84 -6.87
C GLU A 23 -8.32 24.67 -5.86
N LYS A 24 -9.37 24.05 -5.32
CA LYS A 24 -10.23 24.61 -4.29
C LYS A 24 -10.18 23.69 -3.07
N PRO A 25 -9.28 23.97 -2.11
CA PRO A 25 -9.21 23.16 -0.89
C PRO A 25 -10.55 23.18 -0.15
N ALA A 26 -11.01 22.00 0.25
CA ALA A 26 -12.06 21.84 1.25
C ALA A 26 -11.40 21.63 2.64
N ASP A 27 -12.19 21.71 3.67
CA ASP A 27 -11.73 21.44 5.04
C ASP A 27 -11.68 19.92 5.30
N TYR A 28 -10.88 19.24 4.49
CA TYR A 28 -10.62 17.80 4.61
C TYR A 28 -9.15 17.56 4.92
N PRO A 29 -8.83 16.59 5.79
CA PRO A 29 -7.46 16.18 5.98
C PRO A 29 -6.88 15.55 4.69
N PRO A 30 -5.56 15.58 4.50
CA PRO A 30 -4.91 14.89 3.39
C PRO A 30 -5.26 13.39 3.35
N VAL A 31 -5.20 12.80 2.16
CA VAL A 31 -5.37 11.36 1.97
C VAL A 31 -4.05 10.74 1.56
N LEU A 32 -3.53 9.85 2.39
CA LEU A 32 -2.29 9.12 2.15
C LEU A 32 -2.60 7.72 1.60
N PHE A 33 -2.02 7.39 0.46
CA PHE A 33 -2.17 6.11 -0.22
C PHE A 33 -0.88 5.30 -0.12
N LEU A 34 -0.93 4.13 0.48
CA LEU A 34 0.20 3.22 0.64
C LEU A 34 0.02 1.96 -0.21
N HIS A 35 0.95 1.74 -1.11
CA HIS A 35 0.92 0.62 -2.05
C HIS A 35 1.40 -0.70 -1.44
N GLY A 36 1.04 -1.82 -2.06
CA GLY A 36 1.50 -3.17 -1.73
C GLY A 36 2.77 -3.59 -2.48
N ILE A 37 3.01 -4.90 -2.55
CA ILE A 37 4.17 -5.52 -3.24
C ILE A 37 3.64 -6.33 -4.45
N PRO A 38 4.30 -6.22 -5.60
CA PRO A 38 5.41 -5.36 -6.01
C PRO A 38 4.96 -4.02 -6.59
N SER A 39 3.80 -3.53 -6.18
CA SER A 39 3.18 -2.29 -6.65
C SER A 39 3.99 -1.04 -6.30
N LEU A 40 3.57 0.11 -6.78
CA LEU A 40 4.19 1.43 -6.59
C LEU A 40 3.09 2.48 -6.39
N SER A 41 3.48 3.72 -6.07
CA SER A 41 2.58 4.88 -6.05
C SER A 41 1.77 5.05 -7.35
N HIS A 42 2.29 4.56 -8.48
CA HIS A 42 1.61 4.59 -9.78
C HIS A 42 0.23 3.91 -9.76
N SER A 43 0.03 2.89 -8.94
CA SER A 43 -1.27 2.21 -8.82
C SER A 43 -2.41 3.12 -8.37
N TRP A 44 -2.09 4.26 -7.80
CA TRP A 44 -3.04 5.28 -7.34
C TRP A 44 -3.24 6.42 -8.34
N SER A 45 -2.53 6.39 -9.49
CA SER A 45 -2.50 7.49 -10.45
C SER A 45 -3.87 7.83 -11.08
N ALA A 46 -4.79 6.89 -11.16
CA ALA A 46 -6.15 7.14 -11.62
C ALA A 46 -7.05 7.70 -10.51
N ILE A 47 -6.76 7.41 -9.23
CA ILE A 47 -7.58 7.78 -8.08
C ILE A 47 -7.21 9.17 -7.55
N ILE A 48 -5.92 9.50 -7.52
CA ILE A 48 -5.40 10.78 -7.02
C ILE A 48 -6.11 12.00 -7.63
N PRO A 49 -6.25 12.13 -8.99
CA PRO A 49 -6.90 13.28 -9.59
C PRO A 49 -8.39 13.39 -9.23
N GLU A 50 -9.06 12.26 -9.12
CA GLU A 50 -10.48 12.23 -8.76
C GLU A 50 -10.70 12.82 -7.35
N LEU A 51 -9.87 12.41 -6.38
CA LEU A 51 -9.95 12.96 -5.03
C LEU A 51 -9.57 14.44 -4.99
N ALA A 52 -8.51 14.83 -5.71
CA ALA A 52 -8.08 16.22 -5.77
C ALA A 52 -9.15 17.13 -6.38
N SER A 53 -9.85 16.68 -7.43
CA SER A 53 -10.97 17.41 -8.03
C SER A 53 -12.11 17.70 -7.04
N GLN A 54 -12.18 16.91 -5.97
CA GLN A 54 -13.22 16.98 -4.94
C GLN A 54 -12.76 17.63 -3.63
N GLY A 55 -11.61 18.29 -3.65
CA GLY A 55 -11.12 19.12 -2.56
C GLY A 55 -10.13 18.46 -1.61
N PHE A 56 -9.70 17.22 -1.87
CA PHE A 56 -8.72 16.50 -1.05
C PHE A 56 -7.29 16.70 -1.56
N TRP A 57 -6.34 16.90 -0.67
CA TRP A 57 -4.93 16.73 -1.00
C TRP A 57 -4.60 15.22 -0.96
N ALA A 58 -4.32 14.63 -2.11
CA ALA A 58 -4.00 13.21 -2.26
C ALA A 58 -2.50 12.99 -2.44
N ILE A 59 -1.92 12.04 -1.71
CA ILE A 59 -0.48 11.77 -1.65
C ILE A 59 -0.23 10.26 -1.70
N ALA A 60 0.66 9.82 -2.56
CA ALA A 60 1.06 8.42 -2.66
C ALA A 60 2.60 8.31 -2.76
N PRO A 61 3.32 7.98 -1.69
CA PRO A 61 4.75 7.70 -1.75
C PRO A 61 5.04 6.31 -2.34
N ASP A 62 6.20 6.17 -2.96
CA ASP A 62 6.85 4.88 -3.10
C ASP A 62 7.53 4.56 -1.78
N TRP A 63 7.27 3.39 -1.19
CA TRP A 63 7.96 2.95 0.01
C TRP A 63 9.48 2.93 -0.18
N ILE A 64 10.25 3.19 0.88
CA ILE A 64 11.70 2.98 0.88
C ILE A 64 12.01 1.55 0.41
N GLY A 65 12.97 1.41 -0.49
CA GLY A 65 13.27 0.13 -1.15
C GLY A 65 12.47 -0.15 -2.42
N HIS A 66 11.43 0.62 -2.70
CA HIS A 66 10.53 0.39 -3.83
C HIS A 66 10.49 1.60 -4.79
N GLY A 67 10.04 1.33 -6.01
CA GLY A 67 9.79 2.35 -7.02
C GLY A 67 10.99 3.26 -7.27
N ARG A 68 10.79 4.55 -7.10
CA ARG A 68 11.79 5.60 -7.26
C ARG A 68 12.37 6.11 -5.95
N SER A 69 11.85 5.68 -4.81
CA SER A 69 12.43 5.99 -3.50
C SER A 69 13.79 5.31 -3.31
N ALA A 70 14.57 5.80 -2.35
CA ALA A 70 15.87 5.26 -2.01
C ALA A 70 15.84 3.75 -1.75
N LYS A 71 16.91 3.05 -2.13
CA LYS A 71 17.09 1.61 -1.95
C LYS A 71 18.35 1.34 -1.14
N PRO A 72 18.35 1.72 0.15
CA PRO A 72 19.50 1.58 1.02
C PRO A 72 19.94 0.12 1.19
N ASP A 73 21.22 -0.08 1.55
CA ASP A 73 21.69 -1.39 1.96
C ASP A 73 21.02 -1.81 3.28
N LYS A 74 20.93 -3.11 3.53
CA LYS A 74 20.33 -3.66 4.78
C LYS A 74 21.00 -3.20 6.07
N ARG A 75 22.22 -2.65 6.00
CA ARG A 75 22.94 -2.06 7.15
C ARG A 75 22.44 -0.66 7.46
N ASP A 76 21.89 0.03 6.46
CA ASP A 76 21.43 1.41 6.57
C ASP A 76 19.90 1.47 6.75
N PHE A 77 19.17 0.43 6.32
CA PHE A 77 17.74 0.29 6.50
C PHE A 77 17.34 -1.19 6.69
N ALA A 78 16.70 -1.50 7.79
CA ALA A 78 16.45 -2.90 8.21
C ALA A 78 15.33 -3.61 7.42
N TYR A 79 14.48 -2.88 6.71
CA TYR A 79 13.31 -3.39 5.97
C TYR A 79 12.31 -4.15 6.86
N THR A 80 12.29 -3.85 8.16
CA THR A 80 11.31 -4.39 9.11
C THR A 80 10.09 -3.45 9.21
N PRO A 81 8.95 -3.91 9.72
CA PRO A 81 7.80 -3.05 9.95
C PRO A 81 8.15 -1.80 10.76
N GLU A 82 8.94 -1.92 11.79
CA GLU A 82 9.37 -0.80 12.65
C GLU A 82 10.17 0.23 11.85
N ALA A 83 11.13 -0.22 11.02
CA ALA A 83 11.93 0.69 10.19
C ALA A 83 11.08 1.43 9.15
N PHE A 84 10.10 0.75 8.56
CA PHE A 84 9.16 1.40 7.64
C PHE A 84 8.25 2.40 8.35
N ILE A 85 7.77 2.07 9.56
CA ILE A 85 6.92 2.95 10.38
C ILE A 85 7.69 4.22 10.75
N GLU A 86 8.92 4.10 11.25
CA GLU A 86 9.78 5.24 11.59
C GLU A 86 10.07 6.12 10.36
N ALA A 87 10.37 5.50 9.22
CA ALA A 87 10.62 6.24 7.98
C ALA A 87 9.35 6.94 7.46
N LEU A 88 8.19 6.33 7.57
CA LEU A 88 6.90 6.94 7.21
C LEU A 88 6.56 8.11 8.11
N ASP A 89 6.79 7.98 9.42
CA ASP A 89 6.55 9.04 10.39
C ASP A 89 7.40 10.27 10.07
N ALA A 90 8.70 10.08 9.84
CA ALA A 90 9.61 11.15 9.44
C ALA A 90 9.22 11.79 8.09
N PHE A 91 8.72 11.00 7.12
CA PHE A 91 8.20 11.52 5.85
C PHE A 91 6.97 12.42 6.06
N LEU A 92 6.03 12.00 6.89
CA LEU A 92 4.83 12.78 7.21
C LEU A 92 5.17 14.07 7.97
N GLU A 93 6.12 14.02 8.89
CA GLU A 93 6.65 15.21 9.59
C GLU A 93 7.28 16.21 8.60
N ALA A 94 8.10 15.72 7.66
CA ALA A 94 8.74 16.57 6.65
C ALA A 94 7.71 17.23 5.72
N LEU A 95 6.54 16.62 5.49
CA LEU A 95 5.42 17.20 4.77
C LEU A 95 4.49 18.03 5.66
N GLN A 96 4.75 18.14 6.97
CA GLN A 96 3.91 18.83 7.96
C GLN A 96 2.47 18.28 8.03
N ILE A 97 2.32 16.96 7.90
CA ILE A 97 1.04 16.28 7.96
C ILE A 97 0.86 15.71 9.37
N GLU A 98 -0.01 16.32 10.17
CA GLU A 98 -0.30 15.87 11.53
C GLU A 98 -1.43 14.83 11.56
N ARG A 99 -2.51 15.08 10.83
CA ARG A 99 -3.68 14.18 10.71
C ARG A 99 -4.02 13.94 9.25
N PHE A 100 -4.43 12.74 8.91
CA PHE A 100 -4.73 12.33 7.54
C PHE A 100 -5.70 11.15 7.51
N SER A 101 -6.34 10.94 6.37
CA SER A 101 -7.02 9.69 6.05
C SER A 101 -6.04 8.73 5.39
N LEU A 102 -6.04 7.47 5.81
CA LEU A 102 -5.10 6.46 5.34
C LEU A 102 -5.79 5.45 4.44
N VAL A 103 -5.20 5.19 3.28
CA VAL A 103 -5.62 4.13 2.35
C VAL A 103 -4.46 3.16 2.18
N VAL A 104 -4.68 1.88 2.47
CA VAL A 104 -3.66 0.83 2.39
C VAL A 104 -4.06 -0.28 1.43
N GLN A 105 -3.07 -0.87 0.75
CA GLN A 105 -3.30 -2.01 -0.14
C GLN A 105 -2.17 -3.03 -0.04
N GLY A 106 -2.54 -4.32 -0.10
CA GLY A 106 -1.62 -5.44 -0.26
C GLY A 106 -0.75 -5.75 0.96
N PHE A 107 0.23 -6.64 0.76
CA PHE A 107 1.04 -7.15 1.88
C PHE A 107 1.87 -6.08 2.58
N LEU A 108 2.45 -5.12 1.84
CA LEU A 108 3.18 -4.01 2.47
C LEU A 108 2.22 -2.97 3.09
N GLY A 109 0.97 -2.93 2.65
CA GLY A 109 -0.11 -2.17 3.32
C GLY A 109 -0.31 -2.56 4.78
N SER A 110 0.08 -3.78 5.18
CA SER A 110 0.08 -4.22 6.58
C SER A 110 0.94 -3.33 7.49
N VAL A 111 2.02 -2.77 6.99
CA VAL A 111 2.84 -1.79 7.72
C VAL A 111 2.06 -0.50 7.96
N GLY A 112 1.27 -0.07 6.97
CA GLY A 112 0.36 1.08 7.13
C GLY A 112 -0.70 0.85 8.21
N LEU A 113 -1.23 -0.37 8.33
CA LEU A 113 -2.13 -0.74 9.43
C LEU A 113 -1.43 -0.70 10.79
N GLN A 114 -0.22 -1.24 10.89
CA GLN A 114 0.57 -1.19 12.13
C GLN A 114 0.88 0.27 12.51
N TYR A 115 1.20 1.13 11.53
CA TYR A 115 1.34 2.57 11.75
C TYR A 115 0.05 3.17 12.32
N ALA A 116 -1.11 2.88 11.72
CA ALA A 116 -2.39 3.41 12.17
C ALA A 116 -2.68 3.02 13.64
N PHE A 117 -2.43 1.77 14.01
CA PHE A 117 -2.65 1.29 15.37
C PHE A 117 -1.66 1.88 16.40
N ALA A 118 -0.44 2.20 15.96
CA ALA A 118 0.53 2.90 16.81
C ALA A 118 0.22 4.40 16.98
N HIS A 119 -0.47 5.01 16.00
CA HIS A 119 -0.75 6.44 15.97
C HIS A 119 -2.24 6.74 15.67
N PRO A 120 -3.19 6.18 16.46
CA PRO A 120 -4.62 6.29 16.16
C PRO A 120 -5.14 7.72 16.10
N ASP A 121 -4.55 8.63 16.88
CA ASP A 121 -4.95 10.05 16.93
C ASP A 121 -4.61 10.80 15.63
N ARG A 122 -3.69 10.28 14.82
CA ARG A 122 -3.32 10.86 13.52
C ARG A 122 -4.24 10.41 12.39
N ILE A 123 -5.02 9.34 12.59
CA ILE A 123 -5.86 8.76 11.55
C ILE A 123 -7.28 9.30 11.65
N GLU A 124 -7.70 10.04 10.64
CA GLU A 124 -9.08 10.51 10.54
C GLU A 124 -10.03 9.41 10.08
N ARG A 125 -9.63 8.69 9.02
CA ARG A 125 -10.36 7.57 8.43
C ARG A 125 -9.39 6.55 7.88
N LEU A 126 -9.79 5.29 7.91
CA LEU A 126 -8.99 4.18 7.38
C LEU A 126 -9.72 3.49 6.24
N ALA A 127 -9.09 3.35 5.08
CA ALA A 127 -9.59 2.51 3.99
C ALA A 127 -8.60 1.37 3.71
N ILE A 128 -9.11 0.16 3.60
CA ILE A 128 -8.32 -1.08 3.47
C ILE A 128 -8.73 -1.78 2.17
N LEU A 129 -7.77 -1.96 1.26
CA LEU A 129 -7.95 -2.67 0.00
C LEU A 129 -7.11 -3.95 0.00
N ASN A 130 -7.72 -5.11 -0.02
CA ASN A 130 -7.03 -6.41 -0.13
C ASN A 130 -5.68 -6.47 0.62
N THR A 131 -5.69 -6.11 1.89
CA THR A 131 -4.56 -6.14 2.82
C THR A 131 -4.75 -7.30 3.80
N PRO A 132 -3.72 -8.05 4.18
CA PRO A 132 -3.87 -9.15 5.14
C PRO A 132 -4.37 -8.65 6.50
N LEU A 133 -5.45 -9.26 7.01
CA LEU A 133 -6.18 -8.85 8.22
C LEU A 133 -6.29 -9.96 9.28
N SER A 134 -5.70 -11.11 9.04
CA SER A 134 -5.86 -12.28 9.91
C SER A 134 -4.54 -13.03 10.08
N THR A 135 -4.38 -13.71 11.21
CA THR A 135 -3.22 -14.57 11.48
C THR A 135 -3.11 -15.76 10.53
N ASN A 136 -4.16 -16.06 9.76
CA ASN A 136 -4.15 -17.06 8.69
C ASN A 136 -3.42 -16.58 7.43
N ALA A 137 -3.29 -15.27 7.24
CA ALA A 137 -2.71 -14.69 6.04
C ALA A 137 -1.22 -15.05 5.89
N LYS A 138 -0.86 -15.48 4.69
CA LYS A 138 0.52 -15.85 4.33
C LYS A 138 0.89 -15.18 3.00
N LEU A 139 2.16 -14.87 2.85
CA LEU A 139 2.67 -14.45 1.54
C LEU A 139 2.34 -15.52 0.47
N PRO A 140 2.02 -15.11 -0.75
CA PRO A 140 1.86 -16.04 -1.88
C PRO A 140 3.08 -16.92 -2.06
N PHE A 141 2.89 -18.17 -2.50
CA PHE A 141 3.98 -19.16 -2.58
C PHE A 141 5.22 -18.65 -3.34
N LYS A 142 5.01 -17.94 -4.45
CA LYS A 142 6.12 -17.33 -5.21
C LYS A 142 6.89 -16.30 -4.39
N MET A 143 6.21 -15.49 -3.59
CA MET A 143 6.86 -14.52 -2.71
C MET A 143 7.57 -15.20 -1.54
N GLN A 144 7.02 -16.30 -1.02
CA GLN A 144 7.71 -17.13 -0.01
C GLN A 144 9.01 -17.72 -0.57
N GLN A 145 8.99 -18.26 -1.80
CA GLN A 145 10.18 -18.80 -2.47
C GLN A 145 11.28 -17.75 -2.61
N MET A 146 10.95 -16.50 -2.82
CA MET A 146 11.93 -15.40 -2.87
C MET A 146 12.67 -15.21 -1.54
N SER A 147 12.09 -15.64 -0.42
CA SER A 147 12.78 -15.61 0.87
C SER A 147 13.77 -16.75 1.08
N TRP A 148 13.81 -17.76 0.20
CA TRP A 148 14.71 -18.91 0.32
C TRP A 148 16.12 -18.54 -0.15
N PRO A 149 17.17 -19.05 0.53
CA PRO A 149 18.55 -18.82 0.14
C PRO A 149 18.80 -19.24 -1.31
N LEU A 150 19.56 -18.44 -2.03
CA LEU A 150 19.94 -18.60 -3.45
C LEU A 150 18.78 -18.45 -4.44
N LEU A 151 17.57 -18.95 -4.12
CA LEU A 151 16.43 -18.89 -5.03
C LEU A 151 15.93 -17.47 -5.21
N GLY A 152 15.88 -16.68 -4.13
CA GLY A 152 15.45 -15.28 -4.19
C GLY A 152 16.33 -14.45 -5.13
N ASP A 153 17.65 -14.58 -5.00
CA ASP A 153 18.60 -13.84 -5.85
C ASP A 153 18.44 -14.23 -7.34
N MET A 154 18.18 -15.50 -7.64
CA MET A 154 17.88 -15.95 -9.01
C MET A 154 16.57 -15.38 -9.53
N MET A 155 15.51 -15.36 -8.71
CA MET A 155 14.20 -14.87 -9.11
C MET A 155 14.20 -13.36 -9.40
N THR A 156 14.99 -12.56 -8.68
CA THR A 156 15.11 -11.12 -8.94
C THR A 156 15.85 -10.77 -10.24
N GLN A 157 16.53 -11.74 -10.85
CA GLN A 157 17.15 -11.58 -12.18
C GLN A 157 16.16 -11.84 -13.33
N ASP A 158 14.97 -12.38 -13.03
CA ASP A 158 13.92 -12.58 -14.03
C ASP A 158 13.27 -11.25 -14.40
N PRO A 159 13.43 -10.75 -15.64
CA PRO A 159 12.85 -9.46 -16.05
C PRO A 159 11.31 -9.44 -16.03
N LEU A 160 10.68 -10.62 -16.02
CA LEU A 160 9.22 -10.79 -15.95
C LEU A 160 8.71 -11.07 -14.53
N LEU A 161 9.55 -10.95 -13.52
CA LEU A 161 9.15 -11.23 -12.13
C LEU A 161 7.96 -10.36 -11.70
N VAL A 162 8.06 -9.05 -11.94
CA VAL A 162 7.03 -8.07 -11.55
C VAL A 162 5.74 -8.32 -12.30
N ASP A 163 5.83 -8.55 -13.62
CA ASP A 163 4.68 -8.84 -14.47
C ASP A 163 3.90 -10.06 -13.95
N ARG A 164 4.63 -11.15 -13.68
CA ARG A 164 4.02 -12.40 -13.19
C ARG A 164 3.40 -12.26 -11.78
N LEU A 165 3.96 -11.39 -10.94
CA LEU A 165 3.38 -11.14 -9.62
C LEU A 165 2.14 -10.26 -9.72
N LEU A 166 2.18 -9.18 -10.50
CA LEU A 166 1.03 -8.29 -10.70
C LEU A 166 -0.13 -9.02 -11.38
N GLU A 167 0.13 -9.67 -12.51
CA GLU A 167 -0.91 -10.42 -13.24
C GLU A 167 -1.45 -11.61 -12.46
N GLY A 168 -0.57 -12.30 -11.72
CA GLY A 168 -0.97 -13.39 -10.84
C GLY A 168 -1.91 -12.97 -9.71
N GLY A 169 -1.74 -11.76 -9.19
CA GLY A 169 -2.60 -11.18 -8.16
C GLY A 169 -3.84 -10.50 -8.72
N SER A 170 -3.71 -9.77 -9.83
CA SER A 170 -4.84 -9.07 -10.45
C SER A 170 -5.79 -10.00 -11.20
N ARG A 171 -5.30 -11.16 -11.66
CA ARG A 171 -5.99 -12.07 -12.59
C ARG A 171 -6.33 -11.44 -13.95
N PHE A 172 -5.77 -10.28 -14.25
CA PHE A 172 -5.93 -9.55 -15.48
C PHE A 172 -4.57 -9.30 -16.13
N VAL A 173 -4.60 -9.16 -17.43
CA VAL A 173 -3.42 -8.72 -18.19
C VAL A 173 -3.26 -7.23 -17.96
N VAL A 174 -2.15 -6.84 -17.37
CA VAL A 174 -1.80 -5.44 -17.17
C VAL A 174 -1.24 -4.88 -18.47
N PRO A 175 -1.73 -3.74 -18.99
CA PRO A 175 -1.21 -3.16 -20.23
C PRO A 175 0.30 -2.90 -20.16
N ASP A 176 1.04 -3.15 -21.23
CA ASP A 176 2.49 -2.97 -21.29
C ASP A 176 2.97 -1.57 -20.87
N LYS A 177 2.20 -0.52 -21.15
CA LYS A 177 2.51 0.85 -20.73
C LYS A 177 2.61 0.96 -19.20
N ASP A 178 1.74 0.26 -18.48
CA ASP A 178 1.70 0.27 -17.00
C ASP A 178 2.74 -0.71 -16.44
N LEU A 179 2.85 -1.93 -17.03
CA LEU A 179 3.93 -2.86 -16.69
C LEU A 179 5.31 -2.22 -16.81
N ASN A 180 5.55 -1.39 -17.83
CA ASN A 180 6.82 -0.68 -17.98
C ASN A 180 7.12 0.27 -16.81
N VAL A 181 6.10 0.84 -16.16
CA VAL A 181 6.29 1.66 -14.96
C VAL A 181 6.69 0.79 -13.77
N TYR A 182 6.02 -0.36 -13.59
CA TYR A 182 6.29 -1.27 -12.47
C TYR A 182 7.63 -1.99 -12.59
N ARG A 183 7.98 -2.50 -13.79
CA ARG A 183 9.25 -3.21 -14.01
C ARG A 183 10.46 -2.27 -14.15
N GLY A 184 10.24 -1.00 -14.52
CA GLY A 184 11.31 -0.04 -14.76
C GLY A 184 12.37 0.02 -13.65
N PRO A 185 12.01 0.18 -12.37
CA PRO A 185 12.97 0.18 -11.26
C PRO A 185 13.80 -1.11 -11.16
N TYR A 186 13.20 -2.28 -11.46
CA TYR A 186 13.86 -3.58 -11.39
C TYR A 186 14.81 -3.83 -12.57
N LEU A 187 14.50 -3.24 -13.73
CA LEU A 187 15.38 -3.31 -14.91
C LEU A 187 16.52 -2.30 -14.83
N ALA A 188 16.34 -1.20 -14.08
CA ALA A 188 17.34 -0.14 -13.95
C ALA A 188 18.49 -0.51 -13.00
N THR A 189 18.20 -1.24 -11.92
CA THR A 189 19.21 -1.58 -10.90
C THR A 189 18.84 -2.86 -10.15
N SER A 190 19.88 -3.65 -9.80
CA SER A 190 19.74 -4.82 -8.94
C SER A 190 19.29 -4.47 -7.51
N ASP A 191 19.42 -3.21 -7.10
CA ASP A 191 19.04 -2.75 -5.77
C ASP A 191 17.54 -2.90 -5.52
N SER A 192 16.71 -2.72 -6.56
CA SER A 192 15.26 -2.93 -6.47
C SER A 192 14.91 -4.39 -6.14
N GLY A 193 15.55 -5.34 -6.79
CA GLY A 193 15.39 -6.77 -6.50
C GLY A 193 15.86 -7.11 -5.09
N ARG A 194 17.03 -6.60 -4.68
CA ARG A 194 17.58 -6.80 -3.32
C ARG A 194 16.64 -6.23 -2.26
N SER A 195 16.13 -5.01 -2.43
CA SER A 195 15.19 -4.38 -1.50
C SER A 195 13.88 -5.14 -1.39
N LEU A 196 13.35 -5.63 -2.51
CA LEU A 196 12.17 -6.50 -2.52
C LEU A 196 12.40 -7.77 -1.70
N LEU A 197 13.55 -8.44 -1.88
CA LEU A 197 13.90 -9.62 -1.08
C LEU A 197 14.01 -9.30 0.40
N MET A 198 14.66 -8.20 0.76
CA MET A 198 14.78 -7.79 2.15
C MET A 198 13.42 -7.48 2.76
N THR A 199 12.56 -6.77 2.04
CA THR A 199 11.19 -6.51 2.47
C THR A 199 10.43 -7.82 2.74
N LEU A 200 10.40 -8.75 1.77
CA LEU A 200 9.69 -10.02 1.93
C LEU A 200 10.22 -10.87 3.09
N LYS A 201 11.54 -10.88 3.31
CA LYS A 201 12.17 -11.61 4.44
C LYS A 201 11.85 -11.01 5.79
N ASN A 202 11.72 -9.67 5.86
CA ASN A 202 11.68 -8.93 7.11
C ASN A 202 10.28 -8.38 7.47
N LEU A 203 9.23 -8.65 6.67
CA LEU A 203 7.84 -8.28 6.99
C LEU A 203 7.31 -8.89 8.29
N GLN A 204 8.00 -9.89 8.84
CA GLN A 204 7.65 -10.53 10.10
C GLN A 204 6.17 -10.97 10.17
N MET A 205 5.67 -11.56 9.07
CA MET A 205 4.25 -11.86 8.88
C MET A 205 3.52 -12.43 10.11
N PRO A 206 4.06 -13.42 10.86
CA PRO A 206 3.34 -13.96 12.01
C PRO A 206 3.07 -12.92 13.12
N SER A 207 4.08 -12.12 13.50
CA SER A 207 3.93 -11.09 14.53
C SER A 207 3.13 -9.89 14.02
N ALA A 208 3.35 -9.48 12.77
CA ALA A 208 2.58 -8.40 12.15
C ALA A 208 1.09 -8.74 12.11
N MET A 209 0.73 -9.96 11.70
CA MET A 209 -0.68 -10.38 11.65
C MET A 209 -1.32 -10.45 13.03
N ALA A 210 -0.60 -10.92 14.06
CA ALA A 210 -1.10 -10.91 15.43
C ALA A 210 -1.36 -9.49 15.95
N GLN A 211 -0.47 -8.54 15.64
CA GLN A 211 -0.66 -7.13 15.99
C GLN A 211 -1.85 -6.51 15.24
N ILE A 212 -2.01 -6.81 13.95
CA ILE A 212 -3.12 -6.31 13.15
C ILE A 212 -4.45 -6.85 13.67
N GLU A 213 -4.57 -8.15 13.90
CA GLU A 213 -5.80 -8.75 14.39
C GLU A 213 -6.19 -8.18 15.77
N SER A 214 -5.22 -7.98 16.66
CA SER A 214 -5.42 -7.31 17.94
C SER A 214 -5.81 -5.84 17.77
N GLY A 215 -5.13 -5.12 16.87
CA GLY A 215 -5.38 -3.69 16.61
C GLY A 215 -6.77 -3.44 16.05
N LEU A 216 -7.23 -4.27 15.12
CA LEU A 216 -8.57 -4.15 14.52
C LEU A 216 -9.70 -4.27 15.57
N SER A 217 -9.55 -5.15 16.55
CA SER A 217 -10.58 -5.36 17.59
C SER A 217 -10.72 -4.17 18.55
N GLY A 218 -9.70 -3.35 18.68
CA GLY A 218 -9.72 -2.13 19.49
C GLY A 218 -9.85 -0.83 18.68
N TRP A 219 -10.04 -0.94 17.36
CA TRP A 219 -10.06 0.20 16.46
C TRP A 219 -11.41 0.92 16.45
N GLU A 220 -11.42 2.22 16.73
CA GLU A 220 -12.64 3.03 16.85
C GLU A 220 -12.87 3.99 15.66
N GLN A 221 -11.82 4.37 14.92
CA GLN A 221 -11.94 5.31 13.82
C GLN A 221 -12.77 4.72 12.66
N PRO A 222 -13.54 5.56 11.95
CA PRO A 222 -14.32 5.11 10.81
C PRO A 222 -13.44 4.37 9.80
N THR A 223 -13.87 3.20 9.41
CA THR A 223 -13.13 2.33 8.49
C THR A 223 -13.99 1.88 7.33
N GLN A 224 -13.40 1.83 6.15
CA GLN A 224 -13.99 1.20 4.97
C GLN A 224 -13.09 0.08 4.49
N ILE A 225 -13.63 -1.12 4.29
CA ILE A 225 -12.93 -2.24 3.65
C ILE A 225 -13.50 -2.40 2.25
N LEU A 226 -12.66 -2.20 1.23
CA LEU A 226 -12.96 -2.42 -0.18
C LEU A 226 -12.25 -3.71 -0.61
N TRP A 227 -13.01 -4.74 -0.96
CA TRP A 227 -12.41 -6.06 -1.16
C TRP A 227 -12.70 -6.67 -2.52
N GLY A 228 -11.63 -6.92 -3.29
CA GLY A 228 -11.69 -7.72 -4.50
C GLY A 228 -11.98 -9.18 -4.16
N VAL A 229 -13.16 -9.64 -4.53
CA VAL A 229 -13.69 -10.98 -4.17
C VAL A 229 -12.87 -12.11 -4.79
N LEU A 230 -12.28 -11.85 -5.96
CA LEU A 230 -11.49 -12.84 -6.70
C LEU A 230 -10.02 -12.89 -6.30
N ASP A 231 -9.64 -12.28 -5.17
CA ASP A 231 -8.27 -12.29 -4.68
C ASP A 231 -7.75 -13.73 -4.53
N PRO A 232 -6.70 -14.11 -5.27
CA PRO A 232 -6.17 -15.48 -5.19
C PRO A 232 -5.30 -15.73 -3.96
N TRP A 233 -5.00 -14.70 -3.18
CA TRP A 233 -4.04 -14.75 -2.08
C TRP A 233 -4.65 -14.52 -0.71
N LEU A 234 -5.66 -13.66 -0.63
CA LEU A 234 -6.31 -13.26 0.61
C LEU A 234 -7.80 -13.60 0.56
N PRO A 235 -8.24 -14.60 1.32
CA PRO A 235 -9.63 -15.05 1.29
C PRO A 235 -10.61 -13.96 1.76
N LEU A 236 -11.73 -13.81 1.05
CA LEU A 236 -12.82 -12.90 1.40
C LEU A 236 -13.35 -13.15 2.81
N GLU A 237 -13.43 -14.42 3.21
CA GLU A 237 -13.98 -14.81 4.52
C GLU A 237 -13.11 -14.31 5.69
N ASP A 238 -11.79 -14.24 5.52
CA ASP A 238 -10.89 -13.66 6.53
C ASP A 238 -11.14 -12.15 6.69
N ALA A 239 -11.37 -11.45 5.59
CA ALA A 239 -11.69 -10.02 5.62
C ALA A 239 -13.08 -9.76 6.24
N LYS A 240 -14.07 -10.59 5.94
CA LYS A 240 -15.40 -10.54 6.57
C LYS A 240 -15.34 -10.83 8.07
N ALA A 241 -14.51 -11.78 8.47
CA ALA A 241 -14.30 -12.08 9.89
C ALA A 241 -13.64 -10.90 10.62
N ALA A 242 -12.61 -10.30 10.03
CA ALA A 242 -11.97 -9.09 10.56
C ALA A 242 -12.98 -7.93 10.68
N ALA A 243 -13.78 -7.68 9.66
CA ALA A 243 -14.82 -6.64 9.70
C ALA A 243 -15.82 -6.83 10.85
N LYS A 244 -16.21 -8.07 11.16
CA LYS A 244 -17.13 -8.35 12.26
C LYS A 244 -16.57 -8.03 13.65
N SER A 245 -15.23 -7.95 13.79
CA SER A 245 -14.57 -7.57 15.05
C SER A 245 -14.43 -6.06 15.24
N MET A 246 -14.72 -5.27 14.22
CA MET A 246 -14.55 -3.81 14.22
C MET A 246 -15.86 -3.12 14.57
N ALA A 247 -15.77 -2.03 15.35
CA ALA A 247 -16.95 -1.31 15.81
C ALA A 247 -17.56 -0.39 14.74
N ASN A 248 -16.74 0.21 13.90
CA ASN A 248 -17.16 1.27 12.96
C ASN A 248 -16.59 0.98 11.55
N VAL A 249 -17.15 -0.02 10.89
CA VAL A 249 -16.66 -0.51 9.60
C VAL A 249 -17.77 -0.61 8.55
N GLU A 250 -17.45 -0.19 7.33
CA GLU A 250 -18.21 -0.50 6.12
C GLU A 250 -17.45 -1.53 5.30
N PHE A 251 -18.15 -2.53 4.81
CA PHE A 251 -17.57 -3.55 3.95
C PHE A 251 -18.19 -3.47 2.56
N VAL A 252 -17.34 -3.26 1.55
CA VAL A 252 -17.74 -3.17 0.13
C VAL A 252 -17.06 -4.30 -0.63
N GLU A 253 -17.85 -5.18 -1.22
CA GLU A 253 -17.36 -6.24 -2.09
C GLU A 253 -17.25 -5.72 -3.53
N LEU A 254 -16.12 -5.99 -4.17
CA LEU A 254 -15.87 -5.76 -5.60
C LEU A 254 -15.86 -7.13 -6.30
N PRO A 255 -17.01 -7.59 -6.85
CA PRO A 255 -17.19 -8.99 -7.24
C PRO A 255 -16.23 -9.48 -8.32
N GLU A 256 -15.80 -8.59 -9.22
CA GLU A 256 -14.92 -8.91 -10.34
C GLU A 256 -13.46 -8.54 -10.09
N ALA A 257 -13.17 -7.83 -8.99
CA ALA A 257 -11.82 -7.41 -8.63
C ALA A 257 -11.05 -8.52 -7.90
N ALA A 258 -9.73 -8.48 -8.03
CA ALA A 258 -8.81 -9.37 -7.33
C ALA A 258 -7.87 -8.59 -6.40
N HIS A 259 -6.61 -9.04 -6.20
CA HIS A 259 -5.69 -8.49 -5.19
C HIS A 259 -5.32 -7.01 -5.39
N TYR A 260 -5.30 -6.52 -6.63
CA TYR A 260 -4.98 -5.12 -6.96
C TYR A 260 -6.21 -4.41 -7.53
N PRO A 261 -7.27 -4.18 -6.74
CA PRO A 261 -8.52 -3.64 -7.26
C PRO A 261 -8.36 -2.23 -7.84
N GLN A 262 -7.45 -1.42 -7.31
CA GLN A 262 -7.19 -0.06 -7.78
C GLN A 262 -6.66 0.02 -9.22
N GLU A 263 -6.09 -1.06 -9.75
CA GLU A 263 -5.53 -1.10 -11.10
C GLU A 263 -6.62 -1.09 -12.20
N HIS A 264 -7.76 -1.73 -11.92
CA HIS A 264 -8.79 -1.96 -12.91
C HIS A 264 -10.17 -1.39 -12.56
N TRP A 265 -10.42 -1.14 -11.26
CA TRP A 265 -11.68 -0.62 -10.72
C TRP A 265 -11.49 0.74 -10.03
N SER A 266 -10.59 1.56 -10.58
CA SER A 266 -10.26 2.87 -10.00
C SER A 266 -11.47 3.81 -9.91
N GLY A 267 -12.42 3.72 -10.85
CA GLY A 267 -13.65 4.50 -10.84
C GLY A 267 -14.55 4.17 -9.65
N GLU A 268 -14.87 2.89 -9.47
CA GLU A 268 -15.69 2.38 -8.37
C GLU A 268 -15.04 2.65 -7.01
N ILE A 269 -13.72 2.48 -6.94
CA ILE A 269 -12.95 2.76 -5.73
C ILE A 269 -12.96 4.26 -5.42
N SER A 270 -12.76 5.13 -6.42
CA SER A 270 -12.80 6.59 -6.22
C SER A 270 -14.16 7.05 -5.72
N GLU A 271 -15.27 6.56 -6.31
CA GLU A 271 -16.63 6.89 -5.89
C GLU A 271 -16.89 6.45 -4.45
N SER A 272 -16.51 5.22 -4.12
CA SER A 272 -16.66 4.65 -2.78
C SER A 272 -15.85 5.41 -1.74
N LEU A 273 -14.56 5.67 -2.02
CA LEU A 273 -13.68 6.46 -1.15
C LEU A 273 -14.21 7.87 -0.95
N LEU A 274 -14.63 8.56 -2.00
CA LEU A 274 -15.19 9.92 -1.89
C LEU A 274 -16.43 9.96 -1.02
N THR A 275 -17.31 8.97 -1.17
CA THR A 275 -18.51 8.86 -0.33
C THR A 275 -18.12 8.65 1.13
N PHE A 276 -17.15 7.79 1.41
CA PHE A 276 -16.67 7.49 2.75
C PHE A 276 -15.92 8.67 3.40
N LEU A 277 -14.99 9.29 2.66
CA LEU A 277 -14.11 10.35 3.18
C LEU A 277 -14.86 11.66 3.47
N ARG A 278 -16.01 11.91 2.83
CA ARG A 278 -16.81 13.12 3.03
C ARG A 278 -17.76 13.07 4.23
N ARG A 279 -17.98 11.92 4.81
CA ARG A 279 -18.88 11.81 5.97
C ARG A 279 -18.30 12.60 7.15
N ARG A 280 -19.14 13.39 7.78
CA ARG A 280 -18.83 14.14 9.00
C ARG A 280 -19.21 13.36 10.24
#